data_8986cdfef0f545c88f1112b61244a84f
#
_entry.id   8986cdfef0f545c88f1112b61244a84f
#
_cell.length_a   1.000
_cell.length_b   1.000
_cell.length_c   1.000
_cell.angle_alpha   90.00
_cell.angle_beta   90.00
_cell.angle_gamma   90.00
#
_symmetry.space_group_name_H-M   'P 1'
#
loop_
_entity.id
_entity.type
_entity.pdbx_description
1 polymer ?
#
loop_
_entity_poly.entity_id
_entity_poly.type
_entity_poly.pdbx_seq_one_letter_code
_entity_poly.pdbx_strand_id
1 'polypeptide(L)'
;MPGIIAELRKHQPDWQYHAWPSDEPCDYVVGWKPPAELFARQSKLKAVINYGAGVDAILAMGAVPAHLPIVRLEDAGMAQQMAEYAIYGVIHHQRHMQIYLAQQRDKHWQQHEDRGNVRRPTVGVLGLGEMGGTVATRLAAFGYTVQGWSRSQRQIDGVKTFAGSDGLAAFLAGTDVLVSMLPLTESTRGLINAQTLAQLPRGAFLVNAGRGGHLVDADVLAALDSGQLGGALLDVFHEEPLPKDHAYWSHPKVIVTPHIAATTPIKDACAQIVAKIGTMERGELVSGIVDPKVGY
;
A
#
# COMPACT_ATOMS: atom_id res chain seq x y z
N MET A 1 7.31 0.90 -20.57
CA MET A 1 7.02 2.18 -21.26
C MET A 1 6.27 2.02 -22.60
N PRO A 2 6.63 1.14 -23.56
CA PRO A 2 5.90 1.06 -24.84
C PRO A 2 4.39 0.86 -24.70
N GLY A 3 3.95 0.03 -23.77
CA GLY A 3 2.52 -0.22 -23.54
C GLY A 3 1.73 0.98 -23.02
N ILE A 4 2.36 1.84 -22.22
CA ILE A 4 1.72 3.05 -21.68
C ILE A 4 1.48 4.06 -22.81
N ILE A 5 2.50 4.31 -23.65
CA ILE A 5 2.36 5.22 -24.80
C ILE A 5 1.29 4.71 -25.78
N ALA A 6 1.29 3.40 -26.05
CA ALA A 6 0.27 2.79 -26.92
C ALA A 6 -1.14 2.96 -26.38
N GLU A 7 -1.33 2.85 -25.06
CA GLU A 7 -2.63 3.05 -24.42
C GLU A 7 -3.03 4.52 -24.39
N LEU A 8 -2.13 5.42 -24.02
CA LEU A 8 -2.38 6.88 -24.03
C LEU A 8 -2.82 7.38 -25.42
N ARG A 9 -2.21 6.88 -26.50
CA ARG A 9 -2.59 7.21 -27.87
C ARG A 9 -4.03 6.82 -28.23
N LYS A 10 -4.57 5.80 -27.60
CA LYS A 10 -5.99 5.43 -27.81
C LYS A 10 -6.95 6.46 -27.21
N HIS A 11 -6.55 7.08 -26.09
CA HIS A 11 -7.35 8.09 -25.42
C HIS A 11 -7.16 9.50 -26.02
N GLN A 12 -5.94 9.82 -26.45
CA GLN A 12 -5.57 11.14 -26.98
C GLN A 12 -4.62 10.97 -28.18
N PRO A 13 -5.14 10.68 -29.37
CA PRO A 13 -4.33 10.41 -30.55
C PRO A 13 -3.57 11.65 -31.04
N ASP A 14 -4.06 12.85 -30.72
CA ASP A 14 -3.47 14.12 -31.18
C ASP A 14 -2.30 14.61 -30.32
N TRP A 15 -2.08 14.00 -29.17
CA TRP A 15 -0.93 14.35 -28.33
C TRP A 15 0.37 13.75 -28.89
N GLN A 16 1.47 14.49 -28.69
CA GLN A 16 2.80 13.99 -28.99
C GLN A 16 3.37 13.24 -27.79
N TYR A 17 3.93 12.06 -28.05
CA TYR A 17 4.46 11.18 -27.01
C TYR A 17 5.92 10.86 -27.27
N HIS A 18 6.77 11.18 -26.31
CA HIS A 18 8.19 10.94 -26.35
C HIS A 18 8.59 9.97 -25.23
N ALA A 19 9.30 8.91 -25.58
CA ALA A 19 9.89 8.02 -24.57
C ALA A 19 11.23 8.60 -24.13
N TRP A 20 11.51 8.58 -22.85
CA TRP A 20 12.83 8.95 -22.33
C TRP A 20 13.90 7.89 -22.73
N PRO A 21 15.12 8.29 -23.14
CA PRO A 21 15.58 9.68 -23.27
C PRO A 21 15.08 10.36 -24.55
N SER A 22 14.72 11.66 -24.44
CA SER A 22 14.34 12.52 -25.56
C SER A 22 14.66 13.98 -25.22
N ASP A 23 15.09 14.74 -26.20
CA ASP A 23 15.33 16.18 -26.10
C ASP A 23 14.12 17.00 -26.61
N GLU A 24 13.10 16.34 -27.14
CA GLU A 24 11.88 17.00 -27.58
C GLU A 24 11.15 17.65 -26.40
N PRO A 25 10.75 18.93 -26.53
CA PRO A 25 10.04 19.61 -25.44
C PRO A 25 8.72 18.91 -25.08
N CYS A 26 8.42 18.82 -23.80
CA CYS A 26 7.14 18.29 -23.35
C CYS A 26 6.52 19.15 -22.23
N ASP A 27 5.19 19.13 -22.15
CA ASP A 27 4.42 19.84 -21.13
C ASP A 27 4.27 18.99 -19.85
N TYR A 28 4.23 17.68 -19.97
CA TYR A 28 4.00 16.75 -18.88
C TYR A 28 4.99 15.59 -18.90
N VAL A 29 5.43 15.18 -17.72
CA VAL A 29 6.19 13.95 -17.51
C VAL A 29 5.31 12.94 -16.81
N VAL A 30 5.25 11.71 -17.33
CA VAL A 30 4.58 10.58 -16.70
C VAL A 30 5.61 9.53 -16.31
N GLY A 31 5.73 9.20 -15.04
CA GLY A 31 6.72 8.21 -14.60
C GLY A 31 6.63 7.87 -13.13
N TRP A 32 7.29 6.76 -12.74
CA TRP A 32 7.39 6.35 -11.34
C TRP A 32 8.61 6.98 -10.64
N LYS A 33 9.77 6.97 -11.31
CA LYS A 33 11.05 7.56 -10.84
C LYS A 33 11.74 8.21 -12.04
N PRO A 34 11.25 9.36 -12.53
CA PRO A 34 11.88 10.01 -13.66
C PRO A 34 13.31 10.45 -13.27
N PRO A 35 14.33 10.23 -14.14
CA PRO A 35 15.70 10.59 -13.80
C PRO A 35 15.88 12.09 -13.66
N ALA A 36 16.80 12.52 -12.78
CA ALA A 36 17.02 13.94 -12.46
C ALA A 36 17.39 14.78 -13.69
N GLU A 37 18.19 14.22 -14.61
CA GLU A 37 18.59 14.89 -15.84
C GLU A 37 17.43 15.21 -16.78
N LEU A 38 16.29 14.54 -16.65
CA LEU A 38 15.08 14.87 -17.40
C LEU A 38 14.64 16.30 -17.10
N PHE A 39 14.62 16.68 -15.84
CA PHE A 39 14.17 18.01 -15.41
C PHE A 39 15.11 19.13 -15.86
N ALA A 40 16.41 18.84 -15.99
CA ALA A 40 17.38 19.79 -16.52
C ALA A 40 17.19 20.06 -18.03
N ARG A 41 16.69 19.07 -18.78
CA ARG A 41 16.47 19.18 -20.22
C ARG A 41 15.10 19.74 -20.60
N GLN A 42 14.11 19.65 -19.69
CA GLN A 42 12.71 19.99 -19.97
C GLN A 42 12.29 21.29 -19.25
N SER A 43 12.44 22.43 -19.94
CA SER A 43 12.15 23.76 -19.38
C SER A 43 10.67 24.20 -19.45
N LYS A 44 9.82 23.44 -20.19
CA LYS A 44 8.41 23.81 -20.44
C LYS A 44 7.41 22.97 -19.61
N LEU A 45 7.92 22.15 -18.69
CA LEU A 45 7.05 21.30 -17.89
C LEU A 45 6.02 22.11 -17.08
N LYS A 46 4.79 21.66 -17.14
CA LYS A 46 3.65 22.17 -16.34
C LYS A 46 3.42 21.32 -15.09
N ALA A 47 3.63 19.99 -15.19
CA ALA A 47 3.49 19.08 -14.05
C ALA A 47 4.22 17.74 -14.28
N VAL A 48 4.38 17.02 -13.17
CA VAL A 48 4.86 15.62 -13.16
C VAL A 48 3.69 14.74 -12.71
N ILE A 49 3.30 13.78 -13.53
CA ILE A 49 2.29 12.78 -13.21
C ILE A 49 3.00 11.53 -12.68
N ASN A 50 2.87 11.27 -11.39
CA ASN A 50 3.41 10.06 -10.77
C ASN A 50 2.58 8.84 -11.17
N TYR A 51 3.20 7.87 -11.86
CA TYR A 51 2.54 6.64 -12.32
C TYR A 51 2.35 5.65 -11.17
N GLY A 52 1.44 5.99 -10.24
CA GLY A 52 1.11 5.21 -9.06
C GLY A 52 0.53 6.07 -7.94
N ALA A 53 -0.01 5.43 -6.92
CA ALA A 53 -0.61 6.11 -5.77
C ALA A 53 0.42 6.56 -4.72
N GLY A 54 1.47 5.78 -4.50
CA GLY A 54 2.55 6.13 -3.57
C GLY A 54 3.50 7.16 -4.18
N VAL A 55 3.94 8.12 -3.40
CA VAL A 55 4.78 9.24 -3.88
C VAL A 55 6.10 9.37 -3.12
N ASP A 56 6.31 8.53 -2.11
CA ASP A 56 7.52 8.50 -1.29
C ASP A 56 8.80 8.41 -2.15
N ALA A 57 8.79 7.59 -3.18
CA ALA A 57 9.93 7.39 -4.06
C ALA A 57 10.28 8.64 -4.90
N ILE A 58 9.29 9.33 -5.47
CA ILE A 58 9.54 10.55 -6.26
C ILE A 58 9.93 11.72 -5.35
N LEU A 59 9.36 11.82 -4.14
CA LEU A 59 9.73 12.83 -3.16
C LEU A 59 11.15 12.63 -2.64
N ALA A 60 11.54 11.39 -2.34
CA ALA A 60 12.89 11.06 -1.85
C ALA A 60 14.00 11.39 -2.87
N MET A 61 13.69 11.46 -4.15
CA MET A 61 14.67 11.86 -5.18
C MET A 61 15.14 13.30 -5.05
N GLY A 62 14.29 14.21 -4.53
CA GLY A 62 14.62 15.65 -4.42
C GLY A 62 14.93 16.34 -5.76
N ALA A 63 14.66 15.67 -6.89
CA ALA A 63 15.03 16.13 -8.22
C ALA A 63 13.94 16.93 -8.93
N VAL A 64 12.69 16.84 -8.48
CA VAL A 64 11.56 17.57 -9.07
C VAL A 64 11.66 19.04 -8.65
N PRO A 65 11.75 19.99 -9.60
CA PRO A 65 11.77 21.41 -9.29
C PRO A 65 10.58 21.84 -8.42
N ALA A 66 10.81 22.65 -7.38
CA ALA A 66 9.80 23.00 -6.39
C ALA A 66 8.57 23.74 -6.96
N HIS A 67 8.69 24.36 -8.14
CA HIS A 67 7.59 25.02 -8.81
C HIS A 67 6.69 24.06 -9.62
N LEU A 68 7.12 22.83 -9.85
CA LEU A 68 6.34 21.85 -10.61
C LEU A 68 5.45 21.04 -9.67
N PRO A 69 4.14 21.06 -9.86
CA PRO A 69 3.24 20.21 -9.11
C PRO A 69 3.48 18.74 -9.47
N ILE A 70 3.50 17.89 -8.44
CA ILE A 70 3.46 16.44 -8.58
C ILE A 70 2.00 16.03 -8.41
N VAL A 71 1.45 15.34 -9.40
CA VAL A 71 0.08 14.81 -9.39
C VAL A 71 0.16 13.29 -9.40
N ARG A 72 -0.38 12.63 -8.37
CA ARG A 72 -0.38 11.18 -8.28
C ARG A 72 -1.64 10.56 -8.90
N LEU A 73 -1.53 9.31 -9.31
CA LEU A 73 -2.71 8.49 -9.51
C LEU A 73 -3.33 8.18 -8.14
N GLU A 74 -4.66 8.11 -8.11
CA GLU A 74 -5.39 7.76 -6.90
C GLU A 74 -5.68 6.26 -6.92
N ASP A 75 -6.94 5.80 -7.02
CA ASP A 75 -7.18 4.36 -7.09
C ASP A 75 -6.66 3.73 -8.40
N ALA A 76 -7.10 4.22 -9.54
CA ALA A 76 -6.78 3.67 -10.85
C ALA A 76 -6.89 2.13 -10.93
N GLY A 77 -7.86 1.53 -10.24
CA GLY A 77 -8.11 0.08 -10.22
C GLY A 77 -7.23 -0.75 -9.28
N MET A 78 -6.45 -0.11 -8.41
CA MET A 78 -5.59 -0.79 -7.43
C MET A 78 -6.32 -1.16 -6.13
N ALA A 79 -7.30 -0.37 -5.70
CA ALA A 79 -7.94 -0.56 -4.40
C ALA A 79 -8.66 -1.90 -4.26
N GLN A 80 -9.25 -2.40 -5.34
CA GLN A 80 -9.87 -3.72 -5.37
C GLN A 80 -8.83 -4.84 -5.17
N GLN A 81 -7.68 -4.75 -5.85
CA GLN A 81 -6.57 -5.72 -5.72
C GLN A 81 -6.01 -5.72 -4.30
N MET A 82 -5.82 -4.53 -3.70
CA MET A 82 -5.42 -4.40 -2.29
C MET A 82 -6.41 -5.07 -1.34
N ALA A 83 -7.71 -4.95 -1.61
CA ALA A 83 -8.74 -5.60 -0.80
C ALA A 83 -8.67 -7.13 -0.94
N GLU A 84 -8.48 -7.66 -2.13
CA GLU A 84 -8.30 -9.10 -2.39
C GLU A 84 -7.08 -9.65 -1.65
N TYR A 85 -5.96 -8.92 -1.71
CA TYR A 85 -4.74 -9.30 -0.99
C TYR A 85 -4.94 -9.30 0.53
N ALA A 86 -5.58 -8.27 1.08
CA ALA A 86 -5.89 -8.19 2.51
C ALA A 86 -6.83 -9.32 2.95
N ILE A 87 -7.89 -9.60 2.18
CA ILE A 87 -8.83 -10.69 2.44
C ILE A 87 -8.10 -12.04 2.43
N TYR A 88 -7.19 -12.25 1.47
CA TYR A 88 -6.34 -13.46 1.44
C TYR A 88 -5.55 -13.60 2.76
N GLY A 89 -4.89 -12.55 3.22
CA GLY A 89 -4.13 -12.57 4.48
C GLY A 89 -5.01 -12.91 5.69
N VAL A 90 -6.20 -12.29 5.77
CA VAL A 90 -7.17 -12.56 6.85
C VAL A 90 -7.65 -14.00 6.83
N ILE A 91 -8.03 -14.52 5.65
CA ILE A 91 -8.50 -15.92 5.49
C ILE A 91 -7.35 -16.90 5.80
N HIS A 92 -6.13 -16.61 5.33
CA HIS A 92 -4.96 -17.43 5.59
C HIS A 92 -4.72 -17.62 7.10
N HIS A 93 -4.76 -16.52 7.85
CA HIS A 93 -4.63 -16.55 9.31
C HIS A 93 -5.82 -17.27 9.97
N GLN A 94 -7.04 -16.86 9.68
CA GLN A 94 -8.27 -17.41 10.28
C GLN A 94 -8.39 -18.93 10.09
N ARG A 95 -7.96 -19.43 8.93
CA ARG A 95 -8.08 -20.84 8.57
C ARG A 95 -6.84 -21.65 8.90
N HIS A 96 -5.86 -21.05 9.60
CA HIS A 96 -4.60 -21.72 9.99
C HIS A 96 -3.84 -22.33 8.81
N MET A 97 -3.93 -21.69 7.62
CA MET A 97 -3.38 -22.24 6.38
C MET A 97 -1.88 -22.49 6.47
N GLN A 98 -1.16 -21.72 7.28
CA GLN A 98 0.27 -21.90 7.50
C GLN A 98 0.62 -23.26 8.13
N ILE A 99 -0.22 -23.74 9.07
CA ILE A 99 -0.07 -25.08 9.67
C ILE A 99 -0.26 -26.14 8.59
N TYR A 100 -1.31 -26.03 7.77
CA TYR A 100 -1.61 -27.00 6.72
C TYR A 100 -0.56 -27.02 5.61
N LEU A 101 0.01 -25.87 5.27
CA LEU A 101 1.13 -25.79 4.31
C LEU A 101 2.42 -26.45 4.85
N ALA A 102 2.69 -26.36 6.17
CA ALA A 102 3.77 -27.10 6.81
C ALA A 102 3.49 -28.60 6.80
N GLN A 103 2.30 -29.02 7.23
CA GLN A 103 1.87 -30.41 7.23
C GLN A 103 1.92 -31.04 5.83
N GLN A 104 1.55 -30.29 4.78
CA GLN A 104 1.65 -30.75 3.38
C GLN A 104 3.11 -31.09 3.01
N ARG A 105 4.07 -30.24 3.39
CA ARG A 105 5.51 -30.49 3.16
C ARG A 105 5.99 -31.75 3.88
N ASP A 106 5.50 -31.94 5.10
CA ASP A 106 5.86 -33.06 5.97
C ASP A 106 5.03 -34.33 5.66
N LYS A 107 4.12 -34.28 4.67
CA LYS A 107 3.17 -35.37 4.33
C LYS A 107 2.33 -35.83 5.53
N HIS A 108 2.00 -34.87 6.41
CA HIS A 108 1.24 -35.12 7.63
C HIS A 108 -0.23 -34.76 7.43
N TRP A 109 -1.16 -35.71 7.69
CA TRP A 109 -2.60 -35.50 7.58
C TRP A 109 -3.22 -35.34 8.96
N GLN A 110 -3.35 -34.10 9.43
CA GLN A 110 -4.02 -33.80 10.69
C GLN A 110 -4.89 -32.57 10.55
N GLN A 111 -6.10 -32.65 11.07
CA GLN A 111 -6.99 -31.48 11.16
C GLN A 111 -6.71 -30.72 12.45
N HIS A 112 -6.77 -29.39 12.41
CA HIS A 112 -6.68 -28.55 13.59
C HIS A 112 -7.89 -28.81 14.52
N GLU A 113 -7.69 -28.72 15.83
CA GLU A 113 -8.69 -29.13 16.82
C GLU A 113 -9.93 -28.21 16.87
N ASP A 114 -9.80 -26.94 16.46
CA ASP A 114 -10.88 -25.94 16.48
C ASP A 114 -11.97 -26.12 15.41
N ARG A 115 -12.34 -27.36 15.13
CA ARG A 115 -13.35 -27.69 14.13
C ARG A 115 -14.69 -27.03 14.47
N GLY A 116 -15.14 -26.11 13.63
CA GLY A 116 -16.47 -25.51 13.69
C GLY A 116 -16.59 -24.25 14.54
N ASN A 117 -15.63 -23.91 15.38
CA ASN A 117 -15.61 -22.69 16.20
C ASN A 117 -14.58 -21.67 15.72
N VAL A 118 -14.33 -21.60 14.39
CA VAL A 118 -13.41 -20.61 13.85
C VAL A 118 -13.99 -19.22 14.09
N ARG A 119 -13.54 -18.58 15.19
CA ARG A 119 -13.90 -17.19 15.49
C ARG A 119 -13.46 -16.32 14.31
N ARG A 120 -14.37 -15.48 13.82
CA ARG A 120 -13.99 -14.46 12.86
C ARG A 120 -13.14 -13.39 13.56
N PRO A 121 -11.92 -13.10 13.09
CA PRO A 121 -11.10 -12.09 13.71
C PRO A 121 -11.68 -10.69 13.47
N THR A 122 -11.41 -9.77 14.39
CA THR A 122 -11.58 -8.34 14.14
C THR A 122 -10.42 -7.85 13.31
N VAL A 123 -10.71 -7.25 12.16
CA VAL A 123 -9.69 -6.72 11.26
C VAL A 123 -9.54 -5.22 11.48
N GLY A 124 -8.33 -4.79 11.79
CA GLY A 124 -7.96 -3.39 11.93
C GLY A 124 -7.20 -2.90 10.70
N VAL A 125 -7.69 -1.83 10.08
CA VAL A 125 -7.04 -1.20 8.93
C VAL A 125 -6.35 0.09 9.36
N LEU A 126 -5.02 0.13 9.29
CA LEU A 126 -4.21 1.32 9.50
C LEU A 126 -4.14 2.14 8.20
N GLY A 127 -4.75 3.31 8.20
CA GLY A 127 -4.86 4.18 7.04
C GLY A 127 -6.18 3.99 6.31
N LEU A 128 -7.09 4.97 6.43
CA LEU A 128 -8.42 4.99 5.81
C LEU A 128 -8.48 6.01 4.65
N GLY A 129 -7.41 6.09 3.87
CA GLY A 129 -7.41 6.80 2.58
C GLY A 129 -8.16 6.00 1.51
N GLU A 130 -7.95 6.34 0.24
CA GLU A 130 -8.61 5.70 -0.91
C GLU A 130 -8.49 4.17 -0.86
N MET A 131 -7.25 3.66 -0.76
CA MET A 131 -6.98 2.22 -0.72
C MET A 131 -7.52 1.57 0.55
N GLY A 132 -7.14 2.10 1.72
CA GLY A 132 -7.52 1.49 3.00
C GLY A 132 -9.02 1.61 3.31
N GLY A 133 -9.69 2.66 2.85
CA GLY A 133 -11.14 2.79 2.93
C GLY A 133 -11.85 1.69 2.13
N THR A 134 -11.40 1.44 0.90
CA THR A 134 -11.92 0.34 0.06
C THR A 134 -11.64 -1.02 0.72
N VAL A 135 -10.42 -1.26 1.21
CA VAL A 135 -10.06 -2.49 1.95
C VAL A 135 -11.01 -2.70 3.13
N ALA A 136 -11.22 -1.67 3.97
CA ALA A 136 -12.10 -1.75 5.13
C ALA A 136 -13.55 -2.08 4.74
N THR A 137 -14.08 -1.40 3.72
CA THR A 137 -15.44 -1.62 3.20
C THR A 137 -15.61 -3.05 2.64
N ARG A 138 -14.63 -3.54 1.87
CA ARG A 138 -14.70 -4.89 1.29
C ARG A 138 -14.60 -5.98 2.36
N LEU A 139 -13.76 -5.80 3.37
CA LEU A 139 -13.68 -6.72 4.51
C LEU A 139 -14.99 -6.74 5.31
N ALA A 140 -15.62 -5.58 5.55
CA ALA A 140 -16.92 -5.50 6.21
C ALA A 140 -18.02 -6.19 5.38
N ALA A 141 -18.05 -5.95 4.07
CA ALA A 141 -18.99 -6.63 3.15
C ALA A 141 -18.77 -8.16 3.09
N PHE A 142 -17.53 -8.62 3.29
CA PHE A 142 -17.21 -10.05 3.40
C PHE A 142 -17.69 -10.65 4.74
N GLY A 143 -18.14 -9.81 5.68
CA GLY A 143 -18.72 -10.20 6.96
C GLY A 143 -17.74 -10.25 8.14
N TYR A 144 -16.57 -9.58 8.04
CA TYR A 144 -15.70 -9.36 9.19
C TYR A 144 -16.17 -8.17 10.04
N THR A 145 -15.87 -8.21 11.34
CA THR A 145 -15.89 -7.01 12.16
C THR A 145 -14.67 -6.19 11.81
N VAL A 146 -14.89 -4.96 11.29
CA VAL A 146 -13.81 -4.10 10.82
C VAL A 146 -13.72 -2.84 11.65
N GLN A 147 -12.51 -2.49 12.01
CA GLN A 147 -12.19 -1.18 12.55
C GLN A 147 -11.05 -0.55 11.75
N GLY A 148 -10.98 0.78 11.76
CA GLY A 148 -9.96 1.49 11.02
C GLY A 148 -9.42 2.67 11.79
N TRP A 149 -8.14 3.00 11.53
CA TRP A 149 -7.49 4.15 12.12
C TRP A 149 -6.93 5.08 11.03
N SER A 150 -7.04 6.38 11.26
CA SER A 150 -6.43 7.40 10.41
C SER A 150 -6.05 8.64 11.21
N ARG A 151 -5.22 9.51 10.64
CA ARG A 151 -4.79 10.76 11.30
C ARG A 151 -5.99 11.65 11.67
N SER A 152 -6.95 11.78 10.78
CA SER A 152 -8.19 12.55 11.00
C SER A 152 -9.40 11.63 11.03
N GLN A 153 -10.44 12.03 11.76
CA GLN A 153 -11.69 11.26 11.83
C GLN A 153 -12.27 11.01 10.44
N ARG A 154 -12.63 9.77 10.20
CA ARG A 154 -13.33 9.29 8.99
C ARG A 154 -14.63 8.63 9.39
N GLN A 155 -15.59 8.63 8.47
CA GLN A 155 -16.82 7.87 8.61
C GLN A 155 -16.92 6.92 7.44
N ILE A 156 -17.01 5.63 7.72
CA ILE A 156 -17.13 4.55 6.72
C ILE A 156 -18.22 3.61 7.22
N ASP A 157 -19.22 3.36 6.41
CA ASP A 157 -20.35 2.51 6.79
C ASP A 157 -19.89 1.08 7.12
N GLY A 158 -20.35 0.57 8.27
CA GLY A 158 -20.00 -0.76 8.74
C GLY A 158 -18.59 -0.88 9.34
N VAL A 159 -17.84 0.23 9.48
CA VAL A 159 -16.49 0.26 10.03
C VAL A 159 -16.43 1.15 11.27
N LYS A 160 -15.94 0.62 12.39
CA LYS A 160 -15.66 1.43 13.58
C LYS A 160 -14.37 2.20 13.37
N THR A 161 -14.43 3.53 13.38
CA THR A 161 -13.28 4.38 13.07
C THR A 161 -12.69 5.05 14.30
N PHE A 162 -11.36 5.14 14.32
CA PHE A 162 -10.52 5.80 15.32
C PHE A 162 -9.63 6.84 14.65
N ALA A 163 -9.25 7.87 15.37
CA ALA A 163 -8.42 8.94 14.81
C ALA A 163 -7.37 9.44 15.80
N GLY A 164 -6.28 9.97 15.23
CA GLY A 164 -5.22 10.63 15.99
C GLY A 164 -4.44 9.73 16.93
N SER A 165 -3.53 10.32 17.70
CA SER A 165 -2.70 9.60 18.69
C SER A 165 -3.54 8.89 19.74
N ASP A 166 -4.58 9.55 20.22
CA ASP A 166 -5.40 9.08 21.34
C ASP A 166 -6.27 7.87 20.95
N GLY A 167 -6.61 7.76 19.66
CA GLY A 167 -7.39 6.63 19.14
C GLY A 167 -6.56 5.39 18.84
N LEU A 168 -5.24 5.50 18.71
CA LEU A 168 -4.39 4.41 18.24
C LEU A 168 -4.36 3.21 19.21
N ALA A 169 -4.21 3.46 20.50
CA ALA A 169 -4.15 2.40 21.51
C ALA A 169 -5.46 1.58 21.58
N ALA A 170 -6.60 2.27 21.57
CA ALA A 170 -7.91 1.61 21.58
C ALA A 170 -8.18 0.82 20.29
N PHE A 171 -7.71 1.31 19.15
CA PHE A 171 -7.74 0.62 17.86
C PHE A 171 -6.92 -0.66 17.92
N LEU A 172 -5.64 -0.58 18.35
CA LEU A 172 -4.75 -1.74 18.41
C LEU A 172 -5.24 -2.83 19.35
N ALA A 173 -5.73 -2.46 20.56
CA ALA A 173 -6.22 -3.41 21.55
C ALA A 173 -7.39 -4.29 21.06
N GLY A 174 -8.16 -3.83 20.09
CA GLY A 174 -9.27 -4.58 19.50
C GLY A 174 -8.97 -5.24 18.16
N THR A 175 -7.70 -5.30 17.71
CA THR A 175 -7.32 -5.74 16.37
C THR A 175 -6.67 -7.13 16.40
N ASP A 176 -7.36 -8.15 15.92
CA ASP A 176 -6.79 -9.51 15.77
C ASP A 176 -5.93 -9.63 14.51
N VAL A 177 -6.30 -8.94 13.41
CA VAL A 177 -5.51 -8.87 12.18
C VAL A 177 -5.27 -7.41 11.82
N LEU A 178 -4.02 -6.98 11.84
CA LEU A 178 -3.61 -5.62 11.50
C LEU A 178 -3.22 -5.54 10.02
N VAL A 179 -3.94 -4.71 9.27
CA VAL A 179 -3.67 -4.46 7.84
C VAL A 179 -3.14 -3.03 7.68
N SER A 180 -1.89 -2.88 7.24
CA SER A 180 -1.26 -1.57 7.04
C SER A 180 -1.44 -1.09 5.60
N MET A 181 -2.12 0.06 5.44
CA MET A 181 -2.38 0.78 4.18
C MET A 181 -1.97 2.26 4.29
N LEU A 182 -1.05 2.58 5.19
CA LEU A 182 -0.58 3.93 5.42
C LEU A 182 0.31 4.44 4.27
N PRO A 183 0.33 5.74 3.99
CA PRO A 183 1.41 6.35 3.25
C PRO A 183 2.67 6.40 4.13
N LEU A 184 3.85 6.26 3.52
CA LEU A 184 5.11 6.42 4.24
C LEU A 184 5.45 7.90 4.38
N THR A 185 5.39 8.38 5.60
CA THR A 185 5.74 9.74 6.00
C THR A 185 6.67 9.68 7.20
N GLU A 186 7.23 10.81 7.63
CA GLU A 186 8.04 10.87 8.85
C GLU A 186 7.25 10.37 10.08
N SER A 187 5.97 10.72 10.19
CA SER A 187 5.12 10.32 11.32
C SER A 187 4.64 8.85 11.29
N THR A 188 4.73 8.17 10.14
CA THR A 188 4.33 6.77 9.99
C THR A 188 5.51 5.82 9.87
N ARG A 189 6.72 6.35 9.72
CA ARG A 189 7.95 5.56 9.68
C ARG A 189 8.17 4.87 11.03
N GLY A 190 8.37 3.55 10.99
CA GLY A 190 8.58 2.73 12.18
C GLY A 190 7.39 2.72 13.14
N LEU A 191 6.19 3.05 12.68
CA LEU A 191 4.97 3.02 13.51
C LEU A 191 4.67 1.62 14.03
N ILE A 192 4.98 0.59 13.24
CA ILE A 192 4.79 -0.82 13.62
C ILE A 192 6.10 -1.31 14.25
N ASN A 193 6.20 -1.17 15.55
CA ASN A 193 7.37 -1.43 16.40
C ASN A 193 6.96 -2.23 17.65
N ALA A 194 7.91 -2.54 18.52
CA ALA A 194 7.68 -3.33 19.74
C ALA A 194 6.53 -2.77 20.60
N GLN A 195 6.46 -1.43 20.74
CA GLN A 195 5.44 -0.78 21.58
C GLN A 195 4.03 -0.93 20.98
N THR A 196 3.87 -0.73 19.69
CA THR A 196 2.57 -0.84 19.02
C THR A 196 2.15 -2.29 18.86
N LEU A 197 3.09 -3.19 18.56
CA LEU A 197 2.84 -4.63 18.47
C LEU A 197 2.39 -5.22 19.82
N ALA A 198 2.95 -4.77 20.93
CA ALA A 198 2.57 -5.21 22.27
C ALA A 198 1.13 -4.82 22.66
N GLN A 199 0.52 -3.84 22.00
CA GLN A 199 -0.88 -3.43 22.23
C GLN A 199 -1.90 -4.29 21.49
N LEU A 200 -1.46 -5.09 20.50
CA LEU A 200 -2.34 -6.05 19.83
C LEU A 200 -2.65 -7.24 20.74
N PRO A 201 -3.79 -7.92 20.56
CA PRO A 201 -4.04 -9.21 21.17
C PRO A 201 -2.92 -10.20 20.85
N ARG A 202 -2.54 -11.04 21.82
CA ARG A 202 -1.53 -12.07 21.61
C ARG A 202 -1.94 -13.03 20.48
N GLY A 203 -1.01 -13.33 19.59
CA GLY A 203 -1.28 -14.15 18.41
C GLY A 203 -1.88 -13.38 17.23
N ALA A 204 -1.92 -12.03 17.29
CA ALA A 204 -2.39 -11.20 16.20
C ALA A 204 -1.60 -11.46 14.90
N PHE A 205 -2.22 -11.19 13.76
CA PHE A 205 -1.60 -11.36 12.45
C PHE A 205 -1.35 -10.00 11.79
N LEU A 206 -0.20 -9.85 11.15
CA LEU A 206 0.18 -8.62 10.46
C LEU A 206 0.09 -8.81 8.94
N VAL A 207 -0.61 -7.90 8.26
CA VAL A 207 -0.56 -7.75 6.79
C VAL A 207 0.03 -6.38 6.48
N ASN A 208 1.18 -6.33 5.81
CA ASN A 208 1.74 -5.07 5.36
C ASN A 208 1.80 -5.02 3.83
N ALA A 209 0.90 -4.23 3.24
CA ALA A 209 0.85 -3.91 1.82
C ALA A 209 1.01 -2.39 1.57
N GLY A 210 1.37 -1.63 2.60
CA GLY A 210 1.66 -0.20 2.49
C GLY A 210 3.09 0.07 2.02
N ARG A 211 4.03 0.16 2.98
CA ARG A 211 5.47 0.34 2.73
C ARG A 211 6.29 -0.39 3.79
N GLY A 212 7.46 -0.90 3.40
CA GLY A 212 8.39 -1.56 4.34
C GLY A 212 8.82 -0.66 5.48
N GLY A 213 9.04 0.62 5.20
CA GLY A 213 9.44 1.61 6.21
C GLY A 213 8.45 1.86 7.36
N HIS A 214 7.25 1.26 7.33
CA HIS A 214 6.34 1.27 8.48
C HIS A 214 6.78 0.31 9.59
N LEU A 215 7.54 -0.73 9.25
CA LEU A 215 7.97 -1.77 10.18
C LEU A 215 9.34 -1.41 10.80
N VAL A 216 9.53 -1.85 12.04
CA VAL A 216 10.86 -2.08 12.63
C VAL A 216 11.10 -3.58 12.57
N ASP A 217 11.88 -4.05 11.58
CA ASP A 217 12.01 -5.48 11.25
C ASP A 217 12.46 -6.34 12.44
N ALA A 218 13.40 -5.84 13.25
CA ALA A 218 13.85 -6.52 14.45
C ALA A 218 12.72 -6.73 15.48
N ASP A 219 11.82 -5.75 15.62
CA ASP A 219 10.68 -5.82 16.54
C ASP A 219 9.62 -6.79 16.03
N VAL A 220 9.39 -6.82 14.71
CA VAL A 220 8.46 -7.76 14.07
C VAL A 220 8.96 -9.19 14.24
N LEU A 221 10.26 -9.45 14.01
CA LEU A 221 10.87 -10.76 14.22
C LEU A 221 10.74 -11.20 15.69
N ALA A 222 11.08 -10.34 16.64
CA ALA A 222 10.94 -10.63 18.08
C ALA A 222 9.48 -10.91 18.47
N ALA A 223 8.52 -10.18 17.89
CA ALA A 223 7.09 -10.41 18.13
C ALA A 223 6.60 -11.76 17.57
N LEU A 224 7.13 -12.19 16.41
CA LEU A 224 6.85 -13.50 15.82
C LEU A 224 7.45 -14.64 16.66
N ASP A 225 8.70 -14.49 17.12
CA ASP A 225 9.39 -15.48 17.95
C ASP A 225 8.71 -15.67 19.30
N SER A 226 8.33 -14.58 19.95
CA SER A 226 7.63 -14.60 21.25
C SER A 226 6.18 -15.08 21.16
N GLY A 227 5.62 -15.14 19.93
CA GLY A 227 4.20 -15.44 19.71
C GLY A 227 3.26 -14.25 20.03
N GLN A 228 3.78 -13.05 20.18
CA GLN A 228 2.97 -11.82 20.20
C GLN A 228 2.27 -11.64 18.86
N LEU A 229 2.99 -11.91 17.75
CA LEU A 229 2.41 -12.13 16.43
C LEU A 229 2.29 -13.63 16.15
N GLY A 230 1.12 -14.06 15.69
CA GLY A 230 0.85 -15.41 15.21
C GLY A 230 1.41 -15.66 13.81
N GLY A 231 1.67 -14.59 13.05
CA GLY A 231 2.28 -14.62 11.72
C GLY A 231 2.22 -13.27 11.01
N ALA A 232 2.81 -13.21 9.82
CA ALA A 232 2.80 -12.00 9.00
C ALA A 232 2.74 -12.33 7.50
N LEU A 233 2.02 -11.49 6.74
CA LEU A 233 2.03 -11.44 5.28
C LEU A 233 2.62 -10.08 4.88
N LEU A 234 3.82 -10.11 4.30
CA LEU A 234 4.61 -8.93 3.99
C LEU A 234 4.83 -8.84 2.49
N ASP A 235 4.33 -7.77 1.88
CA ASP A 235 4.45 -7.52 0.43
C ASP A 235 5.51 -6.47 0.12
N VAL A 236 5.91 -5.68 1.12
CA VAL A 236 6.78 -4.51 0.96
C VAL A 236 7.87 -4.49 2.02
N PHE A 237 9.06 -3.98 1.65
CA PHE A 237 10.26 -4.06 2.46
C PHE A 237 11.04 -2.74 2.47
N HIS A 238 11.99 -2.59 3.40
CA HIS A 238 12.88 -1.42 3.45
C HIS A 238 13.75 -1.32 2.21
N GLU A 239 14.25 -2.46 1.76
CA GLU A 239 15.02 -2.63 0.53
C GLU A 239 14.29 -3.58 -0.40
N GLU A 240 14.08 -3.17 -1.64
CA GLU A 240 13.42 -3.97 -2.67
C GLU A 240 14.27 -3.97 -3.95
N PRO A 241 14.64 -5.17 -4.44
CA PRO A 241 14.26 -6.53 -3.98
C PRO A 241 14.80 -6.88 -2.58
N LEU A 242 13.99 -7.61 -1.78
CA LEU A 242 14.40 -8.07 -0.44
C LEU A 242 15.72 -8.85 -0.51
N PRO A 243 16.76 -8.47 0.25
CA PRO A 243 18.04 -9.17 0.27
C PRO A 243 17.89 -10.67 0.54
N LYS A 244 18.70 -11.50 -0.15
CA LYS A 244 18.58 -12.95 -0.11
C LYS A 244 18.86 -13.56 1.27
N ASP A 245 19.61 -12.87 2.11
CA ASP A 245 19.97 -13.24 3.47
C ASP A 245 19.03 -12.67 4.54
N HIS A 246 17.98 -11.95 4.13
CA HIS A 246 17.02 -11.37 5.07
C HIS A 246 16.26 -12.46 5.84
N ALA A 247 16.12 -12.26 7.16
CA ALA A 247 15.51 -13.24 8.07
C ALA A 247 14.06 -13.61 7.72
N TYR A 248 13.31 -12.73 7.09
CA TYR A 248 11.93 -13.02 6.67
C TYR A 248 11.81 -14.20 5.71
N TRP A 249 12.81 -14.46 4.85
CA TRP A 249 12.77 -15.59 3.91
C TRP A 249 12.67 -16.96 4.58
N SER A 250 13.33 -17.13 5.71
CA SER A 250 13.41 -18.41 6.43
C SER A 250 12.47 -18.49 7.62
N HIS A 251 11.81 -17.38 8.01
CA HIS A 251 10.96 -17.36 9.19
C HIS A 251 9.65 -18.15 8.95
N PRO A 252 9.35 -19.20 9.74
CA PRO A 252 8.25 -20.14 9.45
C PRO A 252 6.85 -19.49 9.53
N LYS A 253 6.71 -18.33 10.18
CA LYS A 253 5.44 -17.60 10.33
C LYS A 253 5.31 -16.42 9.38
N VAL A 254 6.24 -16.22 8.44
CA VAL A 254 6.22 -15.11 7.49
C VAL A 254 5.91 -15.61 6.09
N ILE A 255 5.01 -14.90 5.42
CA ILE A 255 4.77 -15.04 3.99
C ILE A 255 5.33 -13.79 3.33
N VAL A 256 6.24 -13.96 2.39
CA VAL A 256 6.85 -12.90 1.60
C VAL A 256 6.25 -12.91 0.20
N THR A 257 5.80 -11.74 -0.28
CA THR A 257 5.43 -11.53 -1.68
C THR A 257 6.18 -10.32 -2.24
N PRO A 258 6.52 -10.31 -3.55
CA PRO A 258 7.45 -9.33 -4.10
C PRO A 258 6.72 -8.07 -4.64
N HIS A 259 6.08 -7.30 -3.73
CA HIS A 259 5.37 -6.06 -4.03
C HIS A 259 4.30 -6.23 -5.12
N ILE A 260 3.39 -7.19 -4.89
CA ILE A 260 2.33 -7.60 -5.83
C ILE A 260 0.91 -7.40 -5.31
N ALA A 261 0.73 -6.84 -4.11
CA ALA A 261 -0.60 -6.63 -3.52
C ALA A 261 -1.53 -5.84 -4.44
N ALA A 262 -0.98 -4.90 -5.21
CA ALA A 262 -1.66 -4.30 -6.37
C ALA A 262 -0.65 -3.87 -7.43
N THR A 263 -1.04 -4.03 -8.68
CA THR A 263 -0.36 -3.45 -9.83
C THR A 263 -1.23 -2.37 -10.44
N THR A 264 -0.62 -1.31 -10.98
CA THR A 264 -1.37 -0.23 -11.62
C THR A 264 -1.84 -0.69 -13.01
N PRO A 265 -3.16 -0.94 -13.24
CA PRO A 265 -3.68 -1.34 -14.54
C PRO A 265 -3.42 -0.25 -15.58
N ILE A 266 -2.75 -0.61 -16.67
CA ILE A 266 -2.33 0.36 -17.70
C ILE A 266 -3.53 1.14 -18.25
N LYS A 267 -4.65 0.48 -18.53
CA LYS A 267 -5.85 1.11 -19.08
C LYS A 267 -6.43 2.17 -18.13
N ASP A 268 -6.64 1.82 -16.89
CA ASP A 268 -7.25 2.71 -15.89
C ASP A 268 -6.30 3.85 -15.52
N ALA A 269 -5.00 3.56 -15.42
CA ALA A 269 -3.98 4.56 -15.22
C ALA A 269 -3.95 5.58 -16.37
N CYS A 270 -3.95 5.13 -17.62
CA CYS A 270 -3.91 6.03 -18.78
C CYS A 270 -5.19 6.87 -18.89
N ALA A 271 -6.36 6.29 -18.61
CA ALA A 271 -7.61 7.05 -18.55
C ALA A 271 -7.55 8.15 -17.49
N GLN A 272 -7.04 7.83 -16.29
CA GLN A 272 -6.91 8.82 -15.20
C GLN A 272 -5.86 9.88 -15.52
N ILE A 273 -4.72 9.52 -16.13
CA ILE A 273 -3.69 10.47 -16.58
C ILE A 273 -4.29 11.48 -17.55
N VAL A 274 -5.01 11.01 -18.55
CA VAL A 274 -5.64 11.87 -19.57
C VAL A 274 -6.67 12.79 -18.95
N ALA A 275 -7.51 12.27 -18.05
CA ALA A 275 -8.50 13.08 -17.34
C ALA A 275 -7.85 14.17 -16.49
N LYS A 276 -6.80 13.84 -15.74
CA LYS A 276 -6.06 14.80 -14.89
C LYS A 276 -5.38 15.88 -15.71
N ILE A 277 -4.67 15.52 -16.80
CA ILE A 277 -4.07 16.50 -17.69
C ILE A 277 -5.14 17.39 -18.33
N GLY A 278 -6.25 16.82 -18.82
CA GLY A 278 -7.35 17.60 -19.36
C GLY A 278 -7.96 18.59 -18.37
N THR A 279 -8.08 18.22 -17.10
CA THR A 279 -8.51 19.12 -16.02
C THR A 279 -7.52 20.27 -15.84
N MET A 280 -6.22 19.99 -15.82
CA MET A 280 -5.17 21.00 -15.68
C MET A 280 -5.13 21.97 -16.88
N GLU A 281 -5.30 21.45 -18.10
CA GLU A 281 -5.31 22.29 -19.32
C GLU A 281 -6.52 23.24 -19.37
N ARG A 282 -7.63 22.91 -18.70
CA ARG A 282 -8.77 23.81 -18.53
C ARG A 282 -8.57 24.81 -17.39
N GLY A 283 -7.47 24.76 -16.65
CA GLY A 283 -7.22 25.61 -15.47
C GLY A 283 -8.06 25.24 -14.26
N GLU A 284 -8.61 24.04 -14.22
CA GLU A 284 -9.45 23.54 -13.13
C GLU A 284 -8.58 22.86 -12.05
N LEU A 285 -9.11 22.76 -10.82
CA LEU A 285 -8.44 22.06 -9.73
C LEU A 285 -8.41 20.55 -10.00
N VAL A 286 -7.22 19.98 -10.05
CA VAL A 286 -7.01 18.54 -10.21
C VAL A 286 -6.85 17.88 -8.85
N SER A 287 -7.43 16.68 -8.67
CA SER A 287 -7.22 15.86 -7.48
C SER A 287 -5.86 15.17 -7.50
N GLY A 288 -5.37 14.77 -6.31
CA GLY A 288 -4.10 14.03 -6.19
C GLY A 288 -2.85 14.89 -6.30
N ILE A 289 -2.96 16.23 -6.18
CA ILE A 289 -1.78 17.08 -6.01
C ILE A 289 -1.10 16.68 -4.70
N VAL A 290 0.19 16.42 -4.79
CA VAL A 290 1.02 16.01 -3.66
C VAL A 290 1.49 17.24 -2.88
N ASP A 291 1.26 17.26 -1.58
CA ASP A 291 1.90 18.23 -0.69
C ASP A 291 3.24 17.65 -0.19
N PRO A 292 4.40 18.18 -0.64
CA PRO A 292 5.70 17.65 -0.23
C PRO A 292 5.95 17.75 1.28
N LYS A 293 5.28 18.68 1.97
CA LYS A 293 5.43 18.86 3.43
C LYS A 293 4.67 17.78 4.21
N VAL A 294 3.59 17.29 3.64
CA VAL A 294 2.76 16.23 4.23
C VAL A 294 3.24 14.84 3.79
N GLY A 295 3.86 14.76 2.61
CA GLY A 295 4.42 13.53 2.05
C GLY A 295 3.43 12.69 1.22
N TYR A 296 2.27 13.23 0.90
CA TYR A 296 1.29 12.57 0.02
C TYR A 296 0.23 13.52 -0.54
#